data_eea754f12da2a78c49e6263de4e90552
#
_entry.id   eea754f12da2a78c49e6263de4e90552
#
_cell.length_a   1.000
_cell.length_b   1.000
_cell.length_c   1.000
_cell.angle_alpha   90.00
_cell.angle_beta   90.00
_cell.angle_gamma   90.00
#
_symmetry.space_group_name_H-M   'P 1'
#
loop_
_entity.id
_entity.type
_entity.pdbx_description
1 polymer ?
#
loop_
_entity_poly.entity_id
_entity_poly.type
_entity_poly.pdbx_seq_one_letter_code
_entity_poly.pdbx_strand_id
1 'polypeptide(L)'
;MDDYLSEKEQWEWLKTQLKVNGPWIVAGVAGGALLLSGWHWWQGHADELASQASAQSLQIAEAFGRRDRARALAMIDTLKREQPKSPYLDEVNLVAARAFVDAGELDKAAASLKSVIEKTPDHALALIARERLARIQIAQNTPDAALATLAAVDPGSFAPRYHEARGDAFEAKKDFASALKEYRAARAADGTGTVDPERLDLKIGDLVADEPAPHAAAGAK
;
A
#
# COMPACT_ATOMS: atom_id res chain seq x y z
N MET A 1 28.53 60.55 17.90
CA MET A 1 29.65 60.48 16.94
C MET A 1 29.10 59.57 15.83
N ASP A 2 28.52 60.25 14.81
CA ASP A 2 27.91 59.54 13.68
C ASP A 2 28.98 59.37 12.62
N ASP A 3 29.58 58.19 12.57
CA ASP A 3 30.57 57.79 11.58
C ASP A 3 29.82 57.37 10.31
N TYR A 4 29.06 58.31 9.72
CA TYR A 4 28.50 58.11 8.37
C TYR A 4 29.60 58.40 7.36
N LEU A 5 30.19 57.33 6.83
CA LEU A 5 31.04 57.41 5.64
C LEU A 5 30.33 58.23 4.57
N SER A 6 31.04 59.19 3.94
CA SER A 6 30.47 59.98 2.86
C SER A 6 30.02 59.06 1.70
N GLU A 7 29.02 59.43 0.93
CA GLU A 7 28.53 58.64 -0.24
C GLU A 7 29.68 58.23 -1.17
N LYS A 8 30.70 59.05 -1.31
CA LYS A 8 31.89 58.74 -2.11
C LYS A 8 32.73 57.62 -1.49
N GLU A 9 32.91 57.62 -0.17
CA GLU A 9 33.69 56.59 0.54
C GLU A 9 32.96 55.26 0.54
N GLN A 10 31.65 55.28 0.68
CA GLN A 10 30.82 54.08 0.57
C GLN A 10 30.90 53.47 -0.86
N TRP A 11 30.93 54.31 -1.89
CA TRP A 11 31.06 53.89 -3.28
C TRP A 11 32.44 53.32 -3.62
N GLU A 12 33.51 53.92 -3.08
CA GLU A 12 34.89 53.42 -3.25
C GLU A 12 35.11 52.12 -2.51
N TRP A 13 34.55 51.99 -1.31
CA TRP A 13 34.58 50.76 -0.53
C TRP A 13 33.83 49.63 -1.27
N LEU A 14 32.64 49.90 -1.79
CA LEU A 14 31.86 48.95 -2.59
C LEU A 14 32.59 48.47 -3.83
N LYS A 15 33.19 49.38 -4.57
CA LYS A 15 34.05 49.04 -5.74
C LYS A 15 35.23 48.15 -5.37
N THR A 16 35.86 48.42 -4.26
CA THR A 16 37.00 47.63 -3.77
C THR A 16 36.56 46.23 -3.35
N GLN A 17 35.43 46.11 -2.66
CA GLN A 17 34.85 44.82 -2.28
C GLN A 17 34.41 44.02 -3.50
N LEU A 18 33.82 44.67 -4.48
CA LEU A 18 33.45 44.02 -5.76
C LEU A 18 34.66 43.54 -6.56
N LYS A 19 35.78 44.30 -6.55
CA LYS A 19 36.99 43.85 -7.22
C LYS A 19 37.65 42.66 -6.56
N VAL A 20 37.66 42.61 -5.22
CA VAL A 20 38.33 41.54 -4.44
C VAL A 20 37.44 40.29 -4.37
N ASN A 21 36.14 40.47 -4.11
CA ASN A 21 35.19 39.35 -3.89
C ASN A 21 34.35 39.01 -5.14
N GLY A 22 34.36 39.88 -6.18
CA GLY A 22 33.58 39.69 -7.40
C GLY A 22 33.73 38.32 -8.04
N PRO A 23 34.97 37.82 -8.23
CA PRO A 23 35.14 36.47 -8.80
C PRO A 23 34.47 35.36 -7.98
N TRP A 24 34.53 35.47 -6.64
CA TRP A 24 33.91 34.52 -5.74
C TRP A 24 32.37 34.63 -5.71
N ILE A 25 31.85 35.86 -5.81
CA ILE A 25 30.38 36.10 -5.93
C ILE A 25 29.88 35.53 -7.24
N VAL A 26 30.56 35.78 -8.37
CA VAL A 26 30.20 35.22 -9.68
C VAL A 26 30.27 33.70 -9.67
N ALA A 27 31.34 33.13 -9.06
CA ALA A 27 31.46 31.68 -8.94
C ALA A 27 30.34 31.08 -8.07
N GLY A 28 29.97 31.75 -6.98
CA GLY A 28 28.85 31.31 -6.12
C GLY A 28 27.50 31.37 -6.83
N VAL A 29 27.22 32.47 -7.54
CA VAL A 29 25.99 32.62 -8.32
C VAL A 29 25.94 31.61 -9.46
N ALA A 30 27.03 31.42 -10.21
CA ALA A 30 27.10 30.42 -11.27
C ALA A 30 26.94 29.00 -10.73
N GLY A 31 27.61 28.66 -9.62
CA GLY A 31 27.45 27.38 -8.95
C GLY A 31 26.02 27.13 -8.47
N GLY A 32 25.39 28.13 -7.85
CA GLY A 32 23.99 28.07 -7.44
C GLY A 32 23.04 27.89 -8.62
N ALA A 33 23.26 28.61 -9.72
CA ALA A 33 22.46 28.47 -10.95
C ALA A 33 22.59 27.06 -11.57
N LEU A 34 23.79 26.51 -11.60
CA LEU A 34 24.04 25.14 -12.08
C LEU A 34 23.35 24.08 -11.20
N LEU A 35 23.43 24.22 -9.88
CA LEU A 35 22.77 23.32 -8.95
C LEU A 35 21.24 23.38 -9.09
N LEU A 36 20.65 24.58 -9.19
CA LEU A 36 19.22 24.77 -9.39
C LEU A 36 18.77 24.22 -10.75
N SER A 37 19.54 24.45 -11.81
CA SER A 37 19.22 23.93 -13.14
C SER A 37 19.30 22.41 -13.19
N GLY A 38 20.32 21.82 -12.57
CA GLY A 38 20.49 20.38 -12.44
C GLY A 38 19.35 19.74 -11.61
N TRP A 39 18.96 20.38 -10.51
CA TRP A 39 17.83 19.98 -9.70
C TRP A 39 16.50 20.04 -10.49
N HIS A 40 16.24 21.14 -11.20
CA HIS A 40 15.05 21.30 -12.01
C HIS A 40 14.96 20.28 -13.14
N TRP A 41 16.09 20.03 -13.82
CA TRP A 41 16.15 19.01 -14.85
C TRP A 41 15.87 17.60 -14.31
N TRP A 42 16.49 17.27 -13.16
CA TRP A 42 16.28 15.97 -12.49
C TRP A 42 14.83 15.79 -12.04
N GLN A 43 14.24 16.84 -11.45
CA GLN A 43 12.84 16.82 -11.00
C GLN A 43 11.87 16.68 -12.18
N GLY A 44 12.06 17.44 -13.25
CA GLY A 44 11.24 17.34 -14.46
C GLY A 44 11.29 15.95 -15.11
N HIS A 45 12.46 15.32 -15.12
CA HIS A 45 12.59 13.95 -15.62
C HIS A 45 11.90 12.91 -14.72
N ALA A 46 11.98 13.08 -13.40
CA ALA A 46 11.27 12.22 -12.46
C ALA A 46 9.74 12.37 -12.59
N ASP A 47 9.25 13.59 -12.75
CA ASP A 47 7.82 13.89 -12.93
C ASP A 47 7.29 13.32 -14.25
N GLU A 48 8.07 13.36 -15.32
CA GLU A 48 7.70 12.78 -16.60
C GLU A 48 7.58 11.25 -16.51
N LEU A 49 8.56 10.59 -15.89
CA LEU A 49 8.50 9.13 -15.68
C LEU A 49 7.30 8.75 -14.79
N ALA A 50 7.00 9.52 -13.75
CA ALA A 50 5.84 9.28 -12.90
C ALA A 50 4.53 9.46 -13.67
N SER A 51 4.43 10.49 -14.52
CA SER A 51 3.26 10.74 -15.37
C SER A 51 3.04 9.61 -16.37
N GLN A 52 4.10 9.13 -17.03
CA GLN A 52 4.03 7.99 -17.95
C GLN A 52 3.58 6.71 -17.23
N ALA A 53 4.14 6.41 -16.04
CA ALA A 53 3.75 5.25 -15.26
C ALA A 53 2.28 5.32 -14.79
N SER A 54 1.82 6.50 -14.39
CA SER A 54 0.41 6.74 -14.04
C SER A 54 -0.51 6.49 -15.24
N ALA A 55 -0.18 7.02 -16.40
CA ALA A 55 -0.95 6.77 -17.62
C ALA A 55 -0.97 5.28 -18.02
N GLN A 56 0.15 4.59 -17.85
CA GLN A 56 0.24 3.14 -18.10
C GLN A 56 -0.60 2.35 -17.09
N SER A 57 -0.62 2.73 -15.79
CA SER A 57 -1.43 2.03 -14.78
C SER A 57 -2.93 2.12 -15.09
N LEU A 58 -3.40 3.29 -15.53
CA LEU A 58 -4.78 3.48 -15.99
C LEU A 58 -5.11 2.61 -17.22
N GLN A 59 -4.23 2.56 -18.21
CA GLN A 59 -4.42 1.73 -19.40
C GLN A 59 -4.42 0.23 -19.06
N ILE A 60 -3.61 -0.21 -18.10
CA ILE A 60 -3.62 -1.59 -17.60
C ILE A 60 -4.95 -1.91 -16.92
N ALA A 61 -5.44 -1.02 -16.06
CA ALA A 61 -6.74 -1.19 -15.41
C ALA A 61 -7.88 -1.25 -16.44
N GLU A 62 -7.84 -0.39 -17.47
CA GLU A 62 -8.81 -0.40 -18.56
C GLU A 62 -8.75 -1.69 -19.39
N ALA A 63 -7.57 -2.19 -19.70
CA ALA A 63 -7.39 -3.44 -20.42
C ALA A 63 -7.98 -4.62 -19.63
N PHE A 64 -7.81 -4.68 -18.31
CA PHE A 64 -8.47 -5.65 -17.45
C PHE A 64 -9.99 -5.46 -17.46
N GLY A 65 -10.47 -4.23 -17.37
CA GLY A 65 -11.91 -3.91 -17.44
C GLY A 65 -12.55 -4.38 -18.75
N ARG A 66 -11.83 -4.28 -19.86
CA ARG A 66 -12.24 -4.76 -21.19
C ARG A 66 -12.03 -6.28 -21.38
N ARG A 67 -11.55 -7.00 -20.36
CA ARG A 67 -11.17 -8.42 -20.40
C ARG A 67 -10.03 -8.75 -21.38
N ASP A 68 -9.28 -7.76 -21.80
CA ASP A 68 -8.07 -7.95 -22.63
C ASP A 68 -6.86 -8.23 -21.73
N ARG A 69 -6.84 -9.40 -21.11
CA ARG A 69 -5.82 -9.81 -20.13
C ARG A 69 -4.45 -9.95 -20.77
N ALA A 70 -4.38 -10.44 -22.00
CA ALA A 70 -3.09 -10.62 -22.68
C ALA A 70 -2.37 -9.27 -22.84
N ARG A 71 -3.10 -8.27 -23.26
CA ARG A 71 -2.60 -6.89 -23.38
C ARG A 71 -2.22 -6.32 -22.00
N ALA A 72 -3.08 -6.46 -20.99
CA ALA A 72 -2.81 -5.97 -19.65
C ALA A 72 -1.52 -6.56 -19.08
N LEU A 73 -1.33 -7.88 -19.19
CA LEU A 73 -0.12 -8.56 -18.71
C LEU A 73 1.14 -8.14 -19.46
N ALA A 74 1.07 -7.98 -20.79
CA ALA A 74 2.20 -7.48 -21.58
C ALA A 74 2.59 -6.06 -21.16
N MET A 75 1.62 -5.18 -20.87
CA MET A 75 1.87 -3.83 -20.37
C MET A 75 2.48 -3.83 -18.96
N ILE A 76 2.03 -4.73 -18.08
CA ILE A 76 2.63 -4.93 -16.74
C ILE A 76 4.09 -5.34 -16.85
N ASP A 77 4.39 -6.30 -17.72
CA ASP A 77 5.77 -6.77 -17.94
C ASP A 77 6.67 -5.67 -18.51
N THR A 78 6.11 -4.80 -19.36
CA THR A 78 6.80 -3.63 -19.88
C THR A 78 7.07 -2.63 -18.76
N LEU A 79 6.08 -2.27 -17.96
CA LEU A 79 6.24 -1.36 -16.83
C LEU A 79 7.28 -1.87 -15.82
N LYS A 80 7.25 -3.16 -15.50
CA LYS A 80 8.25 -3.79 -14.60
C LYS A 80 9.68 -3.71 -15.13
N ARG A 81 9.86 -3.80 -16.45
CA ARG A 81 11.18 -3.72 -17.09
C ARG A 81 11.69 -2.29 -17.18
N GLU A 82 10.83 -1.37 -17.58
CA GLU A 82 11.21 0.02 -17.85
C GLU A 82 11.32 0.83 -16.57
N GLN A 83 10.43 0.58 -15.60
CA GLN A 83 10.34 1.33 -14.36
C GLN A 83 10.23 0.42 -13.13
N PRO A 84 11.27 -0.37 -12.80
CA PRO A 84 11.23 -1.39 -11.73
C PRO A 84 11.05 -0.81 -10.32
N LYS A 85 11.20 0.50 -10.16
CA LYS A 85 11.01 1.22 -8.89
C LYS A 85 9.78 2.14 -8.91
N SER A 86 8.92 2.03 -9.92
CA SER A 86 7.72 2.83 -10.01
C SER A 86 6.75 2.52 -8.87
N PRO A 87 6.23 3.54 -8.15
CA PRO A 87 5.21 3.33 -7.12
C PRO A 87 3.90 2.76 -7.70
N TYR A 88 3.65 2.96 -8.99
CA TYR A 88 2.47 2.43 -9.68
C TYR A 88 2.50 0.90 -9.88
N LEU A 89 3.65 0.25 -9.69
CA LEU A 89 3.73 -1.21 -9.72
C LEU A 89 2.89 -1.88 -8.64
N ASP A 90 2.77 -1.25 -7.48
CA ASP A 90 1.96 -1.78 -6.39
C ASP A 90 0.47 -1.74 -6.77
N GLU A 91 -0.01 -0.60 -7.30
CA GLU A 91 -1.37 -0.45 -7.79
C GLU A 91 -1.69 -1.46 -8.89
N VAL A 92 -0.81 -1.57 -9.88
CA VAL A 92 -0.95 -2.51 -11.00
C VAL A 92 -0.98 -3.96 -10.53
N ASN A 93 -0.15 -4.33 -9.56
CA ASN A 93 -0.17 -5.69 -8.99
C ASN A 93 -1.47 -5.94 -8.19
N LEU A 94 -2.04 -4.94 -7.51
CA LEU A 94 -3.35 -5.08 -6.85
C LEU A 94 -4.49 -5.24 -7.83
N VAL A 95 -4.49 -4.48 -8.94
CA VAL A 95 -5.47 -4.63 -10.04
C VAL A 95 -5.32 -5.99 -10.71
N ALA A 96 -4.09 -6.42 -10.99
CA ALA A 96 -3.82 -7.74 -11.55
C ALA A 96 -4.30 -8.86 -10.62
N ALA A 97 -4.03 -8.76 -9.32
CA ALA A 97 -4.50 -9.74 -8.34
C ALA A 97 -6.03 -9.87 -8.38
N ARG A 98 -6.76 -8.75 -8.43
CA ARG A 98 -8.22 -8.74 -8.58
C ARG A 98 -8.68 -9.47 -9.85
N ALA A 99 -8.08 -9.12 -10.99
CA ALA A 99 -8.42 -9.73 -12.27
C ALA A 99 -8.10 -11.23 -12.33
N PHE A 100 -7.03 -11.68 -11.62
CA PHE A 100 -6.72 -13.10 -11.48
C PHE A 100 -7.73 -13.83 -10.58
N VAL A 101 -8.20 -13.21 -9.49
CA VAL A 101 -9.27 -13.77 -8.63
C VAL A 101 -10.55 -13.93 -9.45
N ASP A 102 -10.96 -12.90 -10.19
CA ASP A 102 -12.17 -12.91 -11.02
C ASP A 102 -12.10 -14.01 -12.13
N ALA A 103 -10.91 -14.45 -12.48
CA ALA A 103 -10.67 -15.52 -13.45
C ALA A 103 -10.41 -16.89 -12.80
N GLY A 104 -10.45 -17.01 -11.48
CA GLY A 104 -10.15 -18.26 -10.76
C GLY A 104 -8.67 -18.63 -10.71
N GLU A 105 -7.76 -17.75 -11.15
CA GLU A 105 -6.31 -18.00 -11.19
C GLU A 105 -5.65 -17.58 -9.86
N LEU A 106 -6.03 -18.27 -8.78
CA LEU A 106 -5.67 -17.89 -7.41
C LEU A 106 -4.16 -17.85 -7.17
N ASP A 107 -3.38 -18.71 -7.80
CA ASP A 107 -1.91 -18.73 -7.65
C ASP A 107 -1.26 -17.45 -8.20
N LYS A 108 -1.74 -16.96 -9.35
CA LYS A 108 -1.25 -15.71 -9.95
C LYS A 108 -1.68 -14.50 -9.12
N ALA A 109 -2.90 -14.54 -8.58
CA ALA A 109 -3.39 -13.51 -7.67
C ALA A 109 -2.52 -13.44 -6.41
N ALA A 110 -2.23 -14.58 -5.79
CA ALA A 110 -1.34 -14.66 -4.63
C ALA A 110 0.07 -14.16 -4.93
N ALA A 111 0.64 -14.51 -6.10
CA ALA A 111 1.95 -14.03 -6.51
C ALA A 111 2.00 -12.50 -6.68
N SER A 112 0.95 -11.90 -7.27
CA SER A 112 0.84 -10.45 -7.40
C SER A 112 0.79 -9.74 -6.04
N LEU A 113 0.01 -10.25 -5.09
CA LEU A 113 -0.08 -9.70 -3.74
C LEU A 113 1.22 -9.87 -2.95
N LYS A 114 1.90 -11.01 -3.06
CA LYS A 114 3.23 -11.22 -2.45
C LYS A 114 4.23 -10.20 -2.97
N SER A 115 4.22 -9.90 -4.27
CA SER A 115 5.09 -8.86 -4.85
C SER A 115 4.86 -7.48 -4.21
N VAL A 116 3.60 -7.11 -3.92
CA VAL A 116 3.29 -5.88 -3.20
C VAL A 116 3.83 -5.94 -1.78
N ILE A 117 3.54 -7.01 -1.03
CA ILE A 117 3.97 -7.17 0.36
C ILE A 117 5.49 -7.05 0.53
N GLU A 118 6.25 -7.57 -0.44
CA GLU A 118 7.72 -7.63 -0.38
C GLU A 118 8.40 -6.33 -0.82
N LYS A 119 7.74 -5.53 -1.69
CA LYS A 119 8.41 -4.42 -2.38
C LYS A 119 7.87 -3.05 -2.02
N THR A 120 6.63 -2.96 -1.55
CA THR A 120 6.04 -1.66 -1.25
C THR A 120 6.70 -0.99 -0.03
N PRO A 121 7.06 0.29 -0.13
CA PRO A 121 7.44 1.09 1.03
C PRO A 121 6.22 1.53 1.86
N ASP A 122 5.00 1.41 1.31
CA ASP A 122 3.77 1.80 1.97
C ASP A 122 3.27 0.68 2.90
N HIS A 123 3.43 0.90 4.21
CA HIS A 123 3.01 -0.05 5.23
C HIS A 123 1.50 -0.35 5.20
N ALA A 124 0.66 0.65 4.95
CA ALA A 124 -0.79 0.45 4.87
C ALA A 124 -1.17 -0.42 3.66
N LEU A 125 -0.50 -0.20 2.52
CA LEU A 125 -0.70 -0.98 1.32
C LEU A 125 -0.24 -2.44 1.52
N ALA A 126 0.88 -2.66 2.23
CA ALA A 126 1.34 -4.00 2.60
C ALA A 126 0.32 -4.73 3.48
N LEU A 127 -0.31 -4.04 4.45
CA LEU A 127 -1.36 -4.61 5.29
C LEU A 127 -2.58 -5.01 4.46
N ILE A 128 -3.03 -4.16 3.55
CA ILE A 128 -4.15 -4.46 2.63
C ILE A 128 -3.82 -5.68 1.75
N ALA A 129 -2.61 -5.73 1.21
CA ALA A 129 -2.18 -6.85 0.37
C ALA A 129 -2.12 -8.18 1.17
N ARG A 130 -1.66 -8.15 2.44
CA ARG A 130 -1.65 -9.32 3.33
C ARG A 130 -3.05 -9.84 3.63
N GLU A 131 -3.98 -8.95 3.96
CA GLU A 131 -5.37 -9.33 4.21
C GLU A 131 -5.99 -9.99 2.99
N ARG A 132 -5.79 -9.41 1.79
CA ARG A 132 -6.26 -10.00 0.53
C ARG A 132 -5.58 -11.34 0.22
N LEU A 133 -4.28 -11.46 0.48
CA LEU A 133 -3.55 -12.72 0.31
C LEU A 133 -4.11 -13.82 1.21
N ALA A 134 -4.41 -13.50 2.47
CA ALA A 134 -5.02 -14.45 3.39
C ALA A 134 -6.38 -14.94 2.88
N ARG A 135 -7.22 -14.06 2.35
CA ARG A 135 -8.50 -14.46 1.73
C ARG A 135 -8.31 -15.38 0.52
N ILE A 136 -7.29 -15.14 -0.30
CA ILE A 136 -6.94 -16.05 -1.41
C ILE A 136 -6.49 -17.41 -0.88
N GLN A 137 -5.67 -17.44 0.16
CA GLN A 137 -5.19 -18.68 0.78
C GLN A 137 -6.35 -19.50 1.37
N ILE A 138 -7.35 -18.84 1.96
CA ILE A 138 -8.60 -19.50 2.39
C ILE A 138 -9.31 -20.13 1.18
N ALA A 139 -9.46 -19.37 0.09
CA ALA A 139 -10.09 -19.87 -1.14
C ALA A 139 -9.29 -21.02 -1.81
N GLN A 140 -7.97 -21.08 -1.59
CA GLN A 140 -7.11 -22.19 -1.99
C GLN A 140 -7.16 -23.39 -1.02
N ASN A 141 -8.05 -23.35 -0.01
CA ASN A 141 -8.14 -24.36 1.04
C ASN A 141 -6.85 -24.53 1.86
N THR A 142 -6.12 -23.43 2.09
CA THR A 142 -4.91 -23.37 2.92
C THR A 142 -5.07 -22.40 4.09
N PRO A 143 -6.03 -22.61 5.00
CA PRO A 143 -6.35 -21.66 6.07
C PRO A 143 -5.20 -21.46 7.06
N ASP A 144 -4.36 -22.46 7.29
CA ASP A 144 -3.17 -22.31 8.16
C ASP A 144 -2.16 -21.30 7.57
N ALA A 145 -1.99 -21.30 6.25
CA ALA A 145 -1.17 -20.29 5.58
C ALA A 145 -1.78 -18.89 5.71
N ALA A 146 -3.11 -18.78 5.64
CA ALA A 146 -3.81 -17.51 5.85
C ALA A 146 -3.58 -16.97 7.26
N LEU A 147 -3.74 -17.82 8.29
CA LEU A 147 -3.47 -17.45 9.67
C LEU A 147 -2.02 -16.99 9.88
N ALA A 148 -1.05 -17.71 9.30
CA ALA A 148 0.36 -17.33 9.37
C ALA A 148 0.62 -15.97 8.67
N THR A 149 0.00 -15.73 7.51
CA THR A 149 0.11 -14.46 6.78
C THR A 149 -0.41 -13.29 7.60
N LEU A 150 -1.54 -13.46 8.32
CA LEU A 150 -2.16 -12.44 9.14
C LEU A 150 -1.44 -12.21 10.49
N ALA A 151 -0.75 -13.22 11.01
CA ALA A 151 -0.02 -13.13 12.27
C ALA A 151 1.37 -12.48 12.12
N ALA A 152 1.86 -12.32 10.90
CA ALA A 152 3.23 -11.87 10.64
C ALA A 152 3.51 -10.40 11.01
N VAL A 153 2.47 -9.59 11.24
CA VAL A 153 2.58 -8.14 11.50
C VAL A 153 1.48 -7.65 12.44
N ASP A 154 1.74 -6.52 13.10
CA ASP A 154 0.70 -5.77 13.80
C ASP A 154 -0.20 -5.05 12.78
N PRO A 155 -1.52 -5.33 12.76
CA PRO A 155 -2.43 -4.73 11.80
C PRO A 155 -2.81 -3.28 12.13
N GLY A 156 -2.54 -2.75 13.33
CA GLY A 156 -2.91 -1.40 13.73
C GLY A 156 -4.39 -1.09 13.48
N SER A 157 -4.67 -0.03 12.73
CA SER A 157 -6.04 0.38 12.36
C SER A 157 -6.77 -0.62 11.45
N PHE A 158 -6.07 -1.57 10.83
CA PHE A 158 -6.68 -2.65 10.04
C PHE A 158 -7.11 -3.86 10.89
N ALA A 159 -6.96 -3.79 12.23
CA ALA A 159 -7.29 -4.89 13.14
C ALA A 159 -8.69 -5.49 12.91
N PRO A 160 -9.79 -4.71 12.69
CA PRO A 160 -11.10 -5.31 12.44
C PRO A 160 -11.11 -6.23 11.22
N ARG A 161 -10.49 -5.82 10.11
CA ARG A 161 -10.41 -6.62 8.88
C ARG A 161 -9.56 -7.87 9.06
N TYR A 162 -8.47 -7.76 9.83
CA TYR A 162 -7.60 -8.89 10.15
C TYR A 162 -8.31 -9.91 11.06
N HIS A 163 -9.08 -9.43 12.03
CA HIS A 163 -9.91 -10.29 12.86
C HIS A 163 -10.98 -10.99 12.01
N GLU A 164 -11.69 -10.28 11.12
CA GLU A 164 -12.64 -10.90 10.21
C GLU A 164 -11.98 -11.98 9.35
N ALA A 165 -10.83 -11.70 8.74
CA ALA A 165 -10.12 -12.66 7.89
C ALA A 165 -9.58 -13.88 8.69
N ARG A 166 -9.16 -13.69 9.97
CA ARG A 166 -8.83 -14.82 10.86
C ARG A 166 -10.06 -15.66 11.21
N GLY A 167 -11.19 -15.00 11.46
CA GLY A 167 -12.46 -15.68 11.63
C GLY A 167 -12.80 -16.57 10.46
N ASP A 168 -12.70 -16.02 9.21
CA ASP A 168 -12.93 -16.78 7.97
C ASP A 168 -11.96 -17.99 7.86
N ALA A 169 -10.70 -17.82 8.28
CA ALA A 169 -9.73 -18.90 8.23
C ALA A 169 -10.02 -20.00 9.27
N PHE A 170 -10.44 -19.64 10.50
CA PHE A 170 -10.85 -20.61 11.51
C PHE A 170 -12.15 -21.33 11.10
N GLU A 171 -13.10 -20.63 10.51
CA GLU A 171 -14.32 -21.22 9.98
C GLU A 171 -14.01 -22.25 8.88
N ALA A 172 -13.10 -21.94 7.95
CA ALA A 172 -12.63 -22.89 6.93
C ALA A 172 -11.96 -24.13 7.54
N LYS A 173 -11.36 -24.01 8.73
CA LYS A 173 -10.83 -25.14 9.52
C LYS A 173 -11.89 -25.87 10.33
N LYS A 174 -13.13 -25.39 10.34
CA LYS A 174 -14.23 -25.85 11.21
C LYS A 174 -13.95 -25.66 12.71
N ASP A 175 -13.05 -24.75 13.06
CA ASP A 175 -12.83 -24.30 14.43
C ASP A 175 -13.77 -23.12 14.72
N PHE A 176 -15.04 -23.46 14.92
CA PHE A 176 -16.11 -22.47 15.09
C PHE A 176 -15.96 -21.62 16.35
N ALA A 177 -15.39 -22.19 17.41
CA ALA A 177 -15.14 -21.45 18.65
C ALA A 177 -14.12 -20.33 18.44
N SER A 178 -13.01 -20.62 17.76
CA SER A 178 -12.01 -19.61 17.40
C SER A 178 -12.55 -18.61 16.37
N ALA A 179 -13.31 -19.05 15.38
CA ALA A 179 -13.95 -18.18 14.40
C ALA A 179 -14.89 -17.17 15.08
N LEU A 180 -15.76 -17.62 15.96
CA LEU A 180 -16.69 -16.77 16.72
C LEU A 180 -15.95 -15.73 17.57
N LYS A 181 -14.86 -16.14 18.23
CA LYS A 181 -14.01 -15.22 19.00
C LYS A 181 -13.43 -14.11 18.10
N GLU A 182 -12.90 -14.46 16.94
CA GLU A 182 -12.29 -13.52 16.01
C GLU A 182 -13.35 -12.59 15.39
N TYR A 183 -14.52 -13.06 14.99
CA TYR A 183 -15.60 -12.22 14.50
C TYR A 183 -16.11 -11.23 15.55
N ARG A 184 -16.24 -11.64 16.80
CA ARG A 184 -16.58 -10.75 17.92
C ARG A 184 -15.49 -9.70 18.15
N ALA A 185 -14.22 -10.07 18.03
CA ALA A 185 -13.11 -9.14 18.11
C ALA A 185 -13.12 -8.14 16.95
N ALA A 186 -13.43 -8.59 15.72
CA ALA A 186 -13.62 -7.69 14.57
C ALA A 186 -14.72 -6.66 14.85
N ARG A 187 -15.85 -7.11 15.38
CA ARG A 187 -17.01 -6.26 15.70
C ARG A 187 -16.69 -5.23 16.79
N ALA A 188 -15.96 -5.65 17.83
CA ALA A 188 -15.56 -4.80 18.94
C ALA A 188 -14.49 -3.76 18.58
N ALA A 189 -13.57 -4.11 17.66
CA ALA A 189 -12.49 -3.23 17.22
C ALA A 189 -12.92 -2.25 16.14
N ASP A 190 -14.09 -2.42 15.50
CA ASP A 190 -14.55 -1.58 14.38
C ASP A 190 -15.16 -0.27 14.87
N GLY A 191 -14.29 0.69 15.24
CA GLY A 191 -14.70 2.07 15.54
C GLY A 191 -14.88 2.97 14.32
N THR A 192 -14.51 2.50 13.12
CA THR A 192 -14.40 3.34 11.91
C THR A 192 -15.25 2.86 10.73
N GLY A 193 -16.02 1.77 10.89
CA GLY A 193 -16.83 1.19 9.80
C GLY A 193 -15.96 0.55 8.70
N THR A 194 -14.82 -0.03 9.07
CA THR A 194 -13.92 -0.69 8.10
C THR A 194 -14.37 -2.08 7.71
N VAL A 195 -15.22 -2.70 8.51
CA VAL A 195 -15.91 -3.97 8.22
C VAL A 195 -17.41 -3.74 8.15
N ASP A 196 -18.10 -4.60 7.41
CA ASP A 196 -19.56 -4.57 7.31
C ASP A 196 -20.17 -5.21 8.58
N PRO A 197 -20.83 -4.39 9.45
CA PRO A 197 -21.36 -4.90 10.70
C PRO A 197 -22.50 -5.92 10.50
N GLU A 198 -23.36 -5.72 9.50
CA GLU A 198 -24.48 -6.63 9.23
C GLU A 198 -23.97 -8.00 8.77
N ARG A 199 -22.96 -8.02 7.92
CA ARG A 199 -22.31 -9.27 7.48
C ARG A 199 -21.61 -9.98 8.62
N LEU A 200 -20.95 -9.27 9.54
CA LEU A 200 -20.35 -9.87 10.72
C LEU A 200 -21.41 -10.45 11.67
N ASP A 201 -22.50 -9.72 11.88
CA ASP A 201 -23.58 -10.18 12.74
C ASP A 201 -24.26 -11.44 12.15
N LEU A 202 -24.38 -11.56 10.82
CA LEU A 202 -24.82 -12.80 10.16
C LEU A 202 -23.83 -13.95 10.40
N LYS A 203 -22.53 -13.75 10.16
CA LYS A 203 -21.51 -14.78 10.42
C LYS A 203 -21.51 -15.26 11.88
N ILE A 204 -21.67 -14.33 12.83
CA ILE A 204 -21.77 -14.65 14.25
C ILE A 204 -23.04 -15.45 14.52
N GLY A 205 -24.18 -15.03 13.96
CA GLY A 205 -25.47 -15.70 14.11
C GLY A 205 -25.46 -17.13 13.60
N ASP A 206 -24.89 -17.36 12.43
CA ASP A 206 -24.78 -18.69 11.82
C ASP A 206 -23.97 -19.65 12.72
N LEU A 207 -22.83 -19.19 13.23
CA LEU A 207 -21.99 -20.02 14.11
C LEU A 207 -22.62 -20.28 15.48
N VAL A 208 -23.40 -19.35 16.04
CA VAL A 208 -24.12 -19.55 17.30
C VAL A 208 -25.30 -20.50 17.12
N ALA A 209 -25.96 -20.49 15.96
CA ALA A 209 -27.07 -21.41 15.66
C ALA A 209 -26.58 -22.87 15.51
N ASP A 210 -25.35 -23.06 15.01
CA ASP A 210 -24.73 -24.38 14.84
C ASP A 210 -24.06 -24.90 16.12
N GLU A 211 -23.96 -24.10 17.19
CA GLU A 211 -23.41 -24.56 18.47
C GLU A 211 -24.41 -25.54 19.08
N PRO A 212 -24.02 -26.83 19.30
CA PRO A 212 -24.92 -27.80 19.89
C PRO A 212 -25.37 -27.29 21.26
N ALA A 213 -26.68 -27.18 21.46
CA ALA A 213 -27.26 -26.74 22.73
C ALA A 213 -26.55 -27.47 23.90
N PRO A 214 -26.10 -26.77 24.96
CA PRO A 214 -25.43 -27.41 26.08
C PRO A 214 -26.37 -28.50 26.59
N HIS A 215 -25.96 -29.77 26.42
CA HIS A 215 -26.66 -30.88 27.00
C HIS A 215 -26.80 -30.54 28.48
N ALA A 216 -28.03 -30.18 28.86
CA ALA A 216 -28.38 -30.07 30.25
C ALA A 216 -27.94 -31.40 30.90
N ALA A 217 -26.90 -31.35 31.72
CA ALA A 217 -26.51 -32.45 32.53
C ALA A 217 -27.73 -32.76 33.42
N ALA A 218 -28.58 -33.66 32.88
CA ALA A 218 -29.73 -34.17 33.58
C ALA A 218 -29.19 -34.86 34.83
N GLY A 219 -29.54 -34.29 35.94
CA GLY A 219 -29.19 -34.78 37.25
C GLY A 219 -29.38 -36.28 37.36
N ALA A 220 -28.32 -36.94 37.74
CA ALA A 220 -28.42 -38.24 38.40
C ALA A 220 -28.54 -37.99 39.91
N LYS A 221 -29.70 -38.33 40.42
CA LYS A 221 -29.92 -38.52 41.86
C LYS A 221 -29.03 -39.64 42.38
#